data_357990b319125731edfa7335880d760d
#
_entry.id   357990b319125731edfa7335880d760d
#
_cell.length_a   1.000
_cell.length_b   1.000
_cell.length_c   1.000
_cell.angle_alpha   90.00
_cell.angle_beta   90.00
_cell.angle_gamma   90.00
#
_symmetry.space_group_name_H-M   'P 1'
#
loop_
_entity.id
_entity.type
_entity.pdbx_description
1 polymer ?
#
loop_
_entity_poly.entity_id
_entity_poly.type
_entity_poly.pdbx_seq_one_letter_code
_entity_poly.pdbx_strand_id
1 'polypeptide(L)'
;MLKLANPFSGLEEIVAENEPLAPHTWFKIGGPARWYIQPRGLEDLAEASRRCLESNIRTYVLGLGANLLIGDEGVNGAVFRFDQEYWRKVAIEGNRVSAPAGTDIQKLVLKTVRAGLSGIECLAGIPGTIGGAIRMNAGGKFGDIGAVVTRVDVMDSEGNIFERTKDDLVFEYRSTNISAPFILGADLELEEEDPQRILQKTKEIWMFKRNTQPLNTKSAGCIFKNPRGLSAGALIDQAGLKGMKLGGAEVSTKHANFIIAHSGCRADDVMKLVKLIRERVYDRNQIILDSEVQIWP
;
A
#
# COMPACT_ATOMS: atom_id res chain seq x y z
N MET A 1 -26.64 11.60 28.03
CA MET A 1 -25.90 10.77 27.06
C MET A 1 -25.11 9.73 27.83
N LEU A 2 -25.49 8.45 27.79
CA LEU A 2 -24.68 7.37 28.31
C LEU A 2 -23.35 7.40 27.53
N LYS A 3 -22.20 7.59 28.21
CA LYS A 3 -20.89 7.34 27.62
C LYS A 3 -20.90 5.88 27.19
N LEU A 4 -20.98 5.62 25.89
CA LEU A 4 -20.68 4.27 25.37
C LEU A 4 -19.34 3.87 25.96
N ALA A 5 -19.29 2.70 26.60
CA ALA A 5 -18.05 2.17 27.15
C ALA A 5 -16.99 2.13 26.03
N ASN A 6 -15.74 2.51 26.36
CA ASN A 6 -14.65 2.44 25.40
C ASN A 6 -14.49 0.97 24.94
N PRO A 7 -14.69 0.65 23.66
CA PRO A 7 -14.64 -0.74 23.19
C PRO A 7 -13.25 -1.36 23.40
N PHE A 8 -12.21 -0.54 23.56
CA PHE A 8 -10.81 -0.98 23.73
C PHE A 8 -10.31 -0.82 25.16
N SER A 9 -11.20 -0.78 26.18
CA SER A 9 -10.79 -0.76 27.58
C SER A 9 -9.89 -1.95 27.92
N GLY A 10 -8.72 -1.70 28.53
CA GLY A 10 -7.67 -2.68 28.78
C GLY A 10 -6.69 -2.91 27.63
N LEU A 11 -6.82 -2.17 26.52
CA LEU A 11 -5.87 -2.17 25.41
C LEU A 11 -5.24 -0.78 25.17
N GLU A 12 -5.24 0.08 26.18
CA GLU A 12 -4.79 1.49 26.09
C GLU A 12 -3.31 1.59 25.64
N GLU A 13 -2.50 0.57 25.89
CA GLU A 13 -1.09 0.55 25.50
C GLU A 13 -0.89 0.44 23.97
N ILE A 14 -1.87 -0.10 23.25
CA ILE A 14 -1.81 -0.33 21.80
C ILE A 14 -2.82 0.49 21.00
N VAL A 15 -3.70 1.25 21.68
CA VAL A 15 -4.79 2.02 21.05
C VAL A 15 -4.65 3.50 21.35
N ALA A 16 -4.54 4.31 20.30
CA ALA A 16 -4.65 5.76 20.37
C ALA A 16 -5.97 6.23 19.77
N GLU A 17 -6.57 7.28 20.36
CA GLU A 17 -7.80 7.90 19.85
C GLU A 17 -7.47 9.16 19.04
N ASN A 18 -8.21 9.38 17.95
CA ASN A 18 -8.09 10.56 17.09
C ASN A 18 -6.66 10.82 16.59
N GLU A 19 -5.94 9.73 16.25
CA GLU A 19 -4.57 9.81 15.72
C GLU A 19 -4.56 10.45 14.34
N PRO A 20 -3.80 11.54 14.11
CA PRO A 20 -3.65 12.16 12.81
C PRO A 20 -3.04 11.19 11.79
N LEU A 21 -3.73 10.91 10.65
CA LEU A 21 -3.22 9.99 9.66
C LEU A 21 -2.34 10.64 8.58
N ALA A 22 -2.38 11.95 8.41
CA ALA A 22 -1.53 12.66 7.45
C ALA A 22 -0.02 12.31 7.58
N PRO A 23 0.59 12.26 8.79
CA PRO A 23 2.00 11.86 8.93
C PRO A 23 2.30 10.44 8.46
N HIS A 24 1.30 9.57 8.44
CA HIS A 24 1.41 8.15 8.11
C HIS A 24 1.16 7.85 6.62
N THR A 25 0.80 8.85 5.80
CA THR A 25 0.60 8.72 4.35
C THR A 25 1.76 9.36 3.57
N TRP A 26 1.95 8.92 2.34
CA TRP A 26 2.91 9.56 1.43
C TRP A 26 2.42 10.88 0.86
N PHE A 27 1.11 11.06 0.72
CA PHE A 27 0.54 12.35 0.37
C PHE A 27 0.73 13.42 1.46
N LYS A 28 0.92 12.99 2.73
CA LYS A 28 0.99 13.89 3.90
C LYS A 28 -0.28 14.73 4.09
N ILE A 29 -1.42 14.19 3.68
CA ILE A 29 -2.76 14.75 3.88
C ILE A 29 -3.71 13.68 4.38
N GLY A 30 -4.86 14.08 4.91
CA GLY A 30 -5.90 13.22 5.47
C GLY A 30 -6.20 13.53 6.93
N GLY A 31 -7.44 13.29 7.34
CA GLY A 31 -7.93 13.49 8.70
C GLY A 31 -7.49 12.37 9.66
N PRO A 32 -7.98 12.38 10.92
CA PRO A 32 -7.59 11.44 11.94
C PRO A 32 -8.29 10.07 11.82
N ALA A 33 -7.69 9.03 12.42
CA ALA A 33 -8.38 7.79 12.74
C ALA A 33 -9.08 7.93 14.09
N ARG A 34 -10.35 7.54 14.19
CA ARG A 34 -11.03 7.49 15.49
C ARG A 34 -10.28 6.56 16.45
N TRP A 35 -9.86 5.39 15.99
CA TRP A 35 -9.06 4.41 16.72
C TRP A 35 -7.83 4.04 15.89
N TYR A 36 -6.66 4.20 16.45
CA TYR A 36 -5.40 3.81 15.82
C TYR A 36 -4.76 2.72 16.68
N ILE A 37 -4.58 1.52 16.09
CA ILE A 37 -4.24 0.30 16.83
C ILE A 37 -2.90 -0.23 16.33
N GLN A 38 -1.95 -0.39 17.24
CA GLN A 38 -0.59 -0.88 16.98
C GLN A 38 -0.35 -2.20 17.73
N PRO A 39 -0.89 -3.35 17.24
CA PRO A 39 -0.77 -4.62 17.91
C PRO A 39 0.69 -5.05 18.02
N ARG A 40 1.09 -5.53 19.20
CA ARG A 40 2.45 -6.01 19.47
C ARG A 40 2.71 -7.42 18.91
N GLY A 41 1.62 -8.19 18.68
CA GLY A 41 1.63 -9.54 18.14
C GLY A 41 0.24 -10.02 17.77
N LEU A 42 0.13 -11.34 17.56
CA LEU A 42 -1.12 -11.97 17.11
C LEU A 42 -2.25 -11.88 18.15
N GLU A 43 -1.93 -12.00 19.43
CA GLU A 43 -2.94 -11.95 20.51
C GLU A 43 -3.60 -10.57 20.57
N ASP A 44 -2.81 -9.50 20.59
CA ASP A 44 -3.31 -8.13 20.54
C ASP A 44 -4.16 -7.86 19.30
N LEU A 45 -3.71 -8.36 18.13
CA LEU A 45 -4.43 -8.20 16.86
C LEU A 45 -5.78 -8.92 16.91
N ALA A 46 -5.80 -10.17 17.34
CA ALA A 46 -7.02 -10.97 17.40
C ALA A 46 -8.04 -10.39 18.39
N GLU A 47 -7.57 -9.93 19.57
CA GLU A 47 -8.44 -9.31 20.57
C GLU A 47 -9.01 -7.99 20.06
N ALA A 48 -8.18 -7.10 19.51
CA ALA A 48 -8.65 -5.83 18.98
C ALA A 48 -9.61 -6.02 17.79
N SER A 49 -9.36 -7.01 16.93
CA SER A 49 -10.24 -7.35 15.80
C SER A 49 -11.61 -7.83 16.27
N ARG A 50 -11.67 -8.76 17.25
CA ARG A 50 -12.94 -9.24 17.83
C ARG A 50 -13.76 -8.10 18.42
N ARG A 51 -13.12 -7.18 19.15
CA ARG A 51 -13.80 -6.01 19.71
C ARG A 51 -14.35 -5.06 18.65
N CYS A 52 -13.62 -4.90 17.53
CA CYS A 52 -14.16 -4.17 16.39
C CYS A 52 -15.41 -4.84 15.83
N LEU A 53 -15.39 -6.17 15.68
CA LEU A 53 -16.52 -6.94 15.17
C LEU A 53 -17.75 -6.82 16.10
N GLU A 54 -17.57 -7.05 17.41
CA GLU A 54 -18.61 -6.96 18.42
C GLU A 54 -19.23 -5.56 18.52
N SER A 55 -18.40 -4.52 18.33
CA SER A 55 -18.83 -3.11 18.40
C SER A 55 -19.26 -2.54 17.05
N ASN A 56 -19.31 -3.36 15.99
CA ASN A 56 -19.59 -2.96 14.60
C ASN A 56 -18.71 -1.78 14.14
N ILE A 57 -17.41 -1.83 14.48
CA ILE A 57 -16.43 -0.83 14.10
C ILE A 57 -15.75 -1.30 12.81
N ARG A 58 -15.80 -0.48 11.77
CA ARG A 58 -15.13 -0.76 10.50
C ARG A 58 -13.61 -0.76 10.68
N THR A 59 -12.95 -1.78 10.12
CA THR A 59 -11.50 -1.96 10.22
C THR A 59 -10.79 -1.56 8.93
N TYR A 60 -9.59 -0.98 9.08
CA TYR A 60 -8.68 -0.60 8.00
C TYR A 60 -7.28 -1.05 8.38
N VAL A 61 -6.46 -1.42 7.40
CA VAL A 61 -5.06 -1.78 7.62
C VAL A 61 -4.16 -0.82 6.88
N LEU A 62 -3.31 -0.12 7.63
CA LEU A 62 -2.39 0.88 7.13
C LEU A 62 -0.95 0.33 7.06
N GLY A 63 -0.42 0.20 5.84
CA GLY A 63 1.00 -0.06 5.61
C GLY A 63 1.82 1.24 5.72
N LEU A 64 2.65 1.55 4.72
CA LEU A 64 3.37 2.83 4.65
C LEU A 64 2.52 3.98 4.07
N GLY A 65 1.24 3.76 3.75
CA GLY A 65 0.37 4.78 3.17
C GLY A 65 0.81 5.28 1.80
N ALA A 66 1.53 4.44 1.04
CA ALA A 66 2.12 4.84 -0.24
C ALA A 66 1.15 4.74 -1.43
N ASN A 67 0.02 4.06 -1.27
CA ASN A 67 -1.04 3.95 -2.28
C ASN A 67 -2.40 4.33 -1.67
N LEU A 68 -2.44 5.42 -0.90
CA LEU A 68 -3.61 5.77 -0.09
C LEU A 68 -3.87 7.27 -0.11
N LEU A 69 -5.14 7.63 -0.31
CA LEU A 69 -5.70 8.95 -0.07
C LEU A 69 -6.74 8.82 1.05
N ILE A 70 -6.59 9.58 2.11
CA ILE A 70 -7.54 9.63 3.23
C ILE A 70 -8.29 10.96 3.18
N GLY A 71 -9.61 10.91 3.33
CA GLY A 71 -10.45 12.10 3.37
C GLY A 71 -10.08 13.08 4.49
N ASP A 72 -10.44 14.34 4.33
CA ASP A 72 -10.09 15.41 5.27
C ASP A 72 -10.75 15.24 6.65
N GLU A 73 -11.93 14.60 6.70
CA GLU A 73 -12.66 14.31 7.94
C GLU A 73 -12.07 13.11 8.71
N GLY A 74 -11.23 12.32 8.03
CA GLY A 74 -10.61 11.13 8.60
C GLY A 74 -11.52 9.91 8.64
N VAL A 75 -11.09 8.90 9.37
CA VAL A 75 -11.71 7.57 9.38
C VAL A 75 -12.49 7.35 10.68
N ASN A 76 -13.81 7.25 10.60
CA ASN A 76 -14.64 6.81 11.71
C ASN A 76 -14.60 5.28 11.84
N GLY A 77 -13.46 4.74 12.23
CA GLY A 77 -13.19 3.32 12.32
C GLY A 77 -11.89 3.04 13.06
N ALA A 78 -11.46 1.79 13.04
CA ALA A 78 -10.21 1.31 13.61
C ALA A 78 -9.15 1.10 12.51
N VAL A 79 -8.03 1.81 12.60
CA VAL A 79 -6.90 1.71 11.70
C VAL A 79 -5.80 0.90 12.37
N PHE A 80 -5.52 -0.29 11.86
CA PHE A 80 -4.47 -1.18 12.34
C PHE A 80 -3.16 -0.89 11.62
N ARG A 81 -2.07 -0.82 12.39
CA ARG A 81 -0.71 -0.61 11.87
C ARG A 81 0.26 -1.64 12.40
N PHE A 82 0.90 -2.36 11.48
CA PHE A 82 1.88 -3.40 11.79
C PHE A 82 3.30 -2.83 11.79
N ASP A 83 3.65 -2.02 12.80
CA ASP A 83 4.94 -1.36 12.89
C ASP A 83 5.78 -1.75 14.12
N GLN A 84 5.30 -2.66 14.96
CA GLN A 84 6.06 -3.26 16.03
C GLN A 84 7.08 -4.27 15.49
N GLU A 85 8.10 -4.60 16.29
CA GLU A 85 9.20 -5.48 15.87
C GLU A 85 8.73 -6.85 15.37
N TYR A 86 7.74 -7.43 16.05
CA TYR A 86 7.12 -8.71 15.66
C TYR A 86 6.73 -8.73 14.18
N TRP A 87 6.15 -7.65 13.67
CA TRP A 87 5.65 -7.55 12.29
C TRP A 87 6.72 -7.24 11.25
N ARG A 88 8.02 -7.19 11.65
CA ARG A 88 9.15 -6.80 10.79
C ARG A 88 10.30 -7.78 10.78
N LYS A 89 10.25 -8.83 11.61
CA LYS A 89 11.35 -9.79 11.79
C LYS A 89 11.38 -10.79 10.64
N VAL A 90 12.15 -10.49 9.60
CA VAL A 90 12.35 -11.34 8.43
C VAL A 90 13.30 -12.50 8.77
N ALA A 91 12.90 -13.72 8.41
CA ALA A 91 13.75 -14.92 8.42
C ALA A 91 14.14 -15.31 6.98
N ILE A 92 15.37 -15.83 6.81
CA ILE A 92 15.89 -16.36 5.54
C ILE A 92 16.47 -17.73 5.84
N GLU A 93 15.97 -18.76 5.15
CA GLU A 93 16.42 -20.16 5.27
C GLU A 93 16.63 -20.72 3.85
N GLY A 94 17.89 -20.84 3.44
CA GLY A 94 18.22 -21.17 2.06
C GLY A 94 17.65 -20.12 1.10
N ASN A 95 16.86 -20.57 0.16
CA ASN A 95 16.17 -19.71 -0.82
C ASN A 95 14.76 -19.23 -0.36
N ARG A 96 14.30 -19.66 0.83
CA ARG A 96 13.00 -19.25 1.39
C ARG A 96 13.15 -18.02 2.26
N VAL A 97 12.27 -17.05 2.05
CA VAL A 97 12.22 -15.79 2.82
C VAL A 97 10.85 -15.65 3.45
N SER A 98 10.78 -15.71 4.79
CA SER A 98 9.56 -15.45 5.53
C SER A 98 9.53 -13.97 5.96
N ALA A 99 8.55 -13.22 5.45
CA ALA A 99 8.44 -11.79 5.65
C ALA A 99 7.08 -11.42 6.28
N PRO A 100 7.04 -10.94 7.53
CA PRO A 100 5.82 -10.44 8.17
C PRO A 100 5.26 -9.21 7.45
N ALA A 101 3.95 -8.98 7.60
CA ALA A 101 3.20 -7.97 6.84
C ALA A 101 3.71 -6.52 7.00
N GLY A 102 4.28 -6.17 8.16
CA GLY A 102 4.85 -4.85 8.44
C GLY A 102 6.26 -4.62 7.88
N THR A 103 6.86 -5.64 7.26
CA THR A 103 8.21 -5.55 6.68
C THR A 103 8.26 -4.52 5.57
N ASP A 104 9.19 -3.56 5.66
CA ASP A 104 9.45 -2.58 4.61
C ASP A 104 10.05 -3.25 3.36
N ILE A 105 9.43 -3.03 2.21
CA ILE A 105 9.82 -3.64 0.92
C ILE A 105 11.27 -3.28 0.56
N GLN A 106 11.68 -2.02 0.71
CA GLN A 106 13.02 -1.59 0.30
C GLN A 106 14.10 -2.23 1.17
N LYS A 107 13.82 -2.38 2.48
CA LYS A 107 14.72 -3.09 3.40
C LYS A 107 14.80 -4.56 3.05
N LEU A 108 13.68 -5.18 2.67
CA LEU A 108 13.65 -6.59 2.26
C LEU A 108 14.46 -6.80 0.98
N VAL A 109 14.25 -5.99 -0.07
CA VAL A 109 15.03 -6.06 -1.32
C VAL A 109 16.53 -5.97 -1.04
N LEU A 110 16.97 -5.03 -0.19
CA LEU A 110 18.38 -4.93 0.16
C LEU A 110 18.90 -6.12 0.98
N LYS A 111 18.04 -6.73 1.83
CA LYS A 111 18.39 -7.92 2.60
C LYS A 111 18.57 -9.14 1.71
N THR A 112 17.68 -9.35 0.74
CA THR A 112 17.78 -10.48 -0.22
C THR A 112 18.95 -10.32 -1.18
N VAL A 113 19.24 -9.11 -1.68
CA VAL A 113 20.45 -8.82 -2.47
C VAL A 113 21.72 -9.23 -1.70
N ARG A 114 21.83 -8.87 -0.41
CA ARG A 114 23.00 -9.23 0.42
C ARG A 114 23.10 -10.73 0.67
N ALA A 115 21.97 -11.43 0.70
CA ALA A 115 21.89 -12.88 0.85
C ALA A 115 22.11 -13.64 -0.45
N GLY A 116 22.29 -12.97 -1.60
CA GLY A 116 22.44 -13.62 -2.90
C GLY A 116 21.13 -14.25 -3.40
N LEU A 117 19.98 -13.64 -3.09
CA LEU A 117 18.66 -14.13 -3.45
C LEU A 117 17.95 -13.15 -4.40
N SER A 118 17.70 -13.63 -5.62
CA SER A 118 17.06 -12.92 -6.74
C SER A 118 15.57 -13.24 -6.81
N GLY A 119 14.74 -12.30 -7.29
CA GLY A 119 13.31 -12.51 -7.57
C GLY A 119 12.42 -11.34 -7.16
N ILE A 120 12.86 -10.46 -6.26
CA ILE A 120 12.08 -9.29 -5.82
C ILE A 120 12.69 -7.93 -6.20
N GLU A 121 13.69 -7.88 -7.08
CA GLU A 121 14.30 -6.63 -7.54
C GLU A 121 13.28 -5.72 -8.25
N CYS A 122 12.25 -6.31 -8.86
CA CYS A 122 11.13 -5.60 -9.50
C CYS A 122 10.44 -4.61 -8.54
N LEU A 123 10.53 -4.85 -7.22
CA LEU A 123 9.98 -4.00 -6.16
C LEU A 123 10.89 -2.83 -5.79
N ALA A 124 12.14 -2.77 -6.29
CA ALA A 124 13.04 -1.63 -6.02
C ALA A 124 12.37 -0.30 -6.40
N GLY A 125 12.39 0.66 -5.47
CA GLY A 125 11.75 1.96 -5.64
C GLY A 125 10.22 1.98 -5.52
N ILE A 126 9.57 0.86 -5.15
CA ILE A 126 8.15 0.84 -4.76
C ILE A 126 8.07 0.94 -3.25
N PRO A 127 7.58 2.05 -2.67
CA PRO A 127 7.41 2.16 -1.23
C PRO A 127 6.23 1.33 -0.76
N GLY A 128 6.35 0.68 0.38
CA GLY A 128 5.27 -0.11 0.94
C GLY A 128 5.73 -1.13 1.97
N THR A 129 4.77 -1.86 2.52
CA THR A 129 5.01 -3.04 3.36
C THR A 129 4.65 -4.31 2.61
N ILE A 130 5.14 -5.45 3.07
CA ILE A 130 4.82 -6.76 2.48
C ILE A 130 3.31 -7.02 2.47
N GLY A 131 2.59 -6.75 3.56
CA GLY A 131 1.13 -6.89 3.57
C GLY A 131 0.43 -6.05 2.50
N GLY A 132 0.86 -4.79 2.33
CA GLY A 132 0.34 -3.91 1.27
C GLY A 132 0.74 -4.38 -0.13
N ALA A 133 1.97 -4.87 -0.31
CA ALA A 133 2.45 -5.42 -1.58
C ALA A 133 1.65 -6.67 -2.00
N ILE A 134 1.41 -7.59 -1.08
CA ILE A 134 0.58 -8.78 -1.32
C ILE A 134 -0.86 -8.36 -1.69
N ARG A 135 -1.48 -7.49 -0.90
CA ARG A 135 -2.87 -7.02 -1.11
C ARG A 135 -3.09 -6.47 -2.51
N MET A 136 -2.10 -5.73 -3.03
CA MET A 136 -2.18 -5.02 -4.30
C MET A 136 -1.44 -5.73 -5.44
N ASN A 137 -0.87 -6.91 -5.21
CA ASN A 137 0.09 -7.52 -6.14
C ASN A 137 1.08 -6.47 -6.67
N ALA A 138 1.85 -5.88 -5.75
CA ALA A 138 2.73 -4.76 -6.09
C ALA A 138 3.79 -5.15 -7.11
N GLY A 139 3.96 -4.31 -8.12
CA GLY A 139 4.91 -4.57 -9.20
C GLY A 139 4.78 -3.54 -10.33
N GLY A 140 5.25 -3.90 -11.50
CA GLY A 140 5.20 -3.05 -12.68
C GLY A 140 5.87 -3.70 -13.90
N LYS A 141 6.54 -2.89 -14.72
CA LYS A 141 7.20 -3.34 -15.96
C LYS A 141 8.18 -4.52 -15.76
N PHE A 142 8.76 -4.65 -14.57
CA PHE A 142 9.83 -5.62 -14.30
C PHE A 142 9.36 -6.87 -13.55
N GLY A 143 8.05 -7.04 -13.37
CA GLY A 143 7.43 -8.12 -12.62
C GLY A 143 6.64 -7.63 -11.42
N ASP A 144 6.07 -8.55 -10.67
CA ASP A 144 5.30 -8.30 -9.46
C ASP A 144 5.64 -9.32 -8.35
N ILE A 145 5.17 -9.02 -7.13
CA ILE A 145 5.48 -9.85 -5.96
C ILE A 145 4.84 -11.23 -6.04
N GLY A 146 3.68 -11.36 -6.70
CA GLY A 146 2.95 -12.62 -6.80
C GLY A 146 3.75 -13.73 -7.48
N ALA A 147 4.73 -13.38 -8.33
CA ALA A 147 5.57 -14.36 -9.03
C ALA A 147 6.39 -15.25 -8.08
N VAL A 148 6.73 -14.77 -6.88
CA VAL A 148 7.61 -15.46 -5.93
C VAL A 148 6.91 -15.87 -4.63
N VAL A 149 5.63 -15.52 -4.45
CA VAL A 149 4.85 -15.87 -3.25
C VAL A 149 4.45 -17.33 -3.31
N THR A 150 4.77 -18.06 -2.24
CA THR A 150 4.40 -19.49 -2.08
C THR A 150 3.35 -19.70 -1.02
N ARG A 151 3.27 -18.81 -0.02
CA ARG A 151 2.31 -18.88 1.08
C ARG A 151 1.99 -17.48 1.60
N VAL A 152 0.75 -17.30 2.03
CA VAL A 152 0.31 -16.10 2.76
C VAL A 152 -0.49 -16.52 3.98
N ASP A 153 -0.06 -16.03 5.16
CA ASP A 153 -0.83 -16.20 6.40
C ASP A 153 -1.80 -15.01 6.53
N VAL A 154 -3.07 -15.34 6.79
CA VAL A 154 -4.15 -14.35 6.92
C VAL A 154 -4.95 -14.58 8.20
N MET A 155 -5.62 -13.54 8.68
CA MET A 155 -6.52 -13.62 9.82
C MET A 155 -7.88 -12.99 9.46
N ASP A 156 -8.96 -13.64 9.84
CA ASP A 156 -10.31 -13.10 9.71
C ASP A 156 -10.66 -12.10 10.83
N SER A 157 -11.89 -11.56 10.79
CA SER A 157 -12.35 -10.60 11.80
C SER A 157 -12.59 -11.22 13.18
N GLU A 158 -12.76 -12.53 13.26
CA GLU A 158 -12.95 -13.28 14.50
C GLU A 158 -11.62 -13.64 15.19
N GLY A 159 -10.49 -13.42 14.50
CA GLY A 159 -9.15 -13.72 14.99
C GLY A 159 -8.66 -15.13 14.61
N ASN A 160 -9.38 -15.85 13.73
CA ASN A 160 -8.92 -17.13 13.23
C ASN A 160 -7.84 -16.94 12.16
N ILE A 161 -6.79 -17.75 12.24
CA ILE A 161 -5.64 -17.67 11.33
C ILE A 161 -5.77 -18.81 10.30
N PHE A 162 -5.53 -18.45 9.03
CA PHE A 162 -5.55 -19.38 7.92
C PHE A 162 -4.28 -19.25 7.09
N GLU A 163 -3.80 -20.35 6.57
CA GLU A 163 -2.73 -20.40 5.59
C GLU A 163 -3.37 -20.47 4.18
N ARG A 164 -2.85 -19.66 3.25
CA ARG A 164 -3.20 -19.71 1.84
C ARG A 164 -1.94 -20.11 1.07
N THR A 165 -1.97 -21.29 0.48
CA THR A 165 -0.87 -21.81 -0.31
C THR A 165 -0.90 -21.27 -1.76
N LYS A 166 0.15 -21.54 -2.52
CA LYS A 166 0.25 -21.10 -3.92
C LYS A 166 -0.95 -21.52 -4.76
N ASP A 167 -1.52 -22.69 -4.49
CA ASP A 167 -2.68 -23.22 -5.23
C ASP A 167 -3.98 -22.47 -4.91
N ASP A 168 -4.05 -21.82 -3.74
CA ASP A 168 -5.19 -21.01 -3.29
C ASP A 168 -5.11 -19.56 -3.74
N LEU A 169 -3.91 -19.11 -4.14
CA LEU A 169 -3.63 -17.70 -4.40
C LEU A 169 -3.75 -17.38 -5.89
N VAL A 170 -4.50 -16.32 -6.19
CA VAL A 170 -4.57 -15.73 -7.51
C VAL A 170 -4.05 -14.30 -7.44
N PHE A 171 -3.00 -14.02 -8.19
CA PHE A 171 -2.42 -12.70 -8.35
C PHE A 171 -2.71 -12.17 -9.76
N GLU A 172 -3.44 -11.06 -9.81
CA GLU A 172 -3.75 -10.37 -11.06
C GLU A 172 -3.19 -8.94 -11.03
N TYR A 173 -3.35 -8.22 -12.14
CA TYR A 173 -2.91 -6.83 -12.21
C TYR A 173 -3.59 -5.97 -11.15
N ARG A 174 -2.82 -5.55 -10.13
CA ARG A 174 -3.28 -4.74 -9.00
C ARG A 174 -4.42 -5.35 -8.19
N SER A 175 -4.47 -6.66 -8.12
CA SER A 175 -5.45 -7.37 -7.29
C SER A 175 -4.99 -8.77 -6.87
N THR A 176 -5.63 -9.28 -5.81
CA THR A 176 -5.51 -10.67 -5.35
C THR A 176 -6.87 -11.18 -4.92
N ASN A 177 -7.03 -12.50 -4.84
CA ASN A 177 -8.24 -13.15 -4.32
C ASN A 177 -8.27 -13.25 -2.79
N ILE A 178 -7.38 -12.56 -2.06
CA ILE A 178 -7.35 -12.57 -0.60
C ILE A 178 -8.45 -11.63 -0.08
N SER A 179 -9.51 -12.18 0.50
CA SER A 179 -10.64 -11.44 1.08
C SER A 179 -10.47 -11.15 2.58
N ALA A 180 -9.66 -11.93 3.30
CA ALA A 180 -9.41 -11.73 4.72
C ALA A 180 -8.92 -10.29 5.02
N PRO A 181 -9.40 -9.65 6.10
CA PRO A 181 -9.05 -8.27 6.41
C PRO A 181 -7.55 -8.10 6.70
N PHE A 182 -6.93 -9.08 7.36
CA PHE A 182 -5.54 -8.99 7.76
C PHE A 182 -4.66 -9.99 7.03
N ILE A 183 -3.62 -9.49 6.36
CA ILE A 183 -2.49 -10.28 5.90
C ILE A 183 -1.44 -10.19 7.01
N LEU A 184 -0.98 -11.33 7.51
CA LEU A 184 -0.05 -11.43 8.63
C LEU A 184 1.40 -11.48 8.16
N GLY A 185 1.64 -12.13 7.03
CA GLY A 185 2.95 -12.30 6.41
C GLY A 185 2.87 -13.18 5.17
N ALA A 186 4.01 -13.37 4.53
CA ALA A 186 4.14 -14.24 3.37
C ALA A 186 5.49 -14.95 3.34
N ASP A 187 5.52 -16.14 2.78
CA ASP A 187 6.73 -16.84 2.36
C ASP A 187 6.97 -16.59 0.88
N LEU A 188 8.20 -16.26 0.56
CA LEU A 188 8.68 -16.05 -0.80
C LEU A 188 9.73 -17.12 -1.11
N GLU A 189 9.69 -17.69 -2.29
CA GLU A 189 10.75 -18.57 -2.81
C GLU A 189 11.53 -17.82 -3.86
N LEU A 190 12.83 -17.64 -3.60
CA LEU A 190 13.75 -16.84 -4.40
C LEU A 190 14.82 -17.73 -5.02
N GLU A 191 15.55 -17.24 -6.02
CA GLU A 191 16.61 -17.95 -6.69
C GLU A 191 17.99 -17.50 -6.19
N GLU A 192 18.90 -18.43 -5.98
CA GLU A 192 20.29 -18.11 -5.66
C GLU A 192 21.00 -17.51 -6.88
N GLU A 193 21.63 -16.36 -6.70
CA GLU A 193 22.38 -15.66 -7.76
C GLU A 193 23.53 -14.84 -7.14
N ASP A 194 24.50 -14.45 -7.97
CA ASP A 194 25.59 -13.56 -7.58
C ASP A 194 25.05 -12.24 -7.03
N PRO A 195 25.34 -11.87 -5.76
CA PRO A 195 24.89 -10.64 -5.16
C PRO A 195 25.21 -9.38 -5.95
N GLN A 196 26.31 -9.35 -6.71
CA GLN A 196 26.71 -8.21 -7.51
C GLN A 196 25.78 -8.04 -8.73
N ARG A 197 25.39 -9.15 -9.37
CA ARG A 197 24.41 -9.13 -10.48
C ARG A 197 23.04 -8.68 -10.01
N ILE A 198 22.57 -9.22 -8.87
CA ILE A 198 21.29 -8.81 -8.27
C ILE A 198 21.32 -7.31 -7.94
N LEU A 199 22.41 -6.84 -7.33
CA LEU A 199 22.58 -5.41 -6.99
C LEU A 199 22.55 -4.52 -8.22
N GLN A 200 23.23 -4.93 -9.30
CA GLN A 200 23.23 -4.19 -10.57
C GLN A 200 21.82 -4.09 -11.14
N LYS A 201 21.09 -5.20 -11.25
CA LYS A 201 19.70 -5.24 -11.71
C LYS A 201 18.78 -4.37 -10.84
N THR A 202 18.93 -4.46 -9.52
CA THR A 202 18.20 -3.63 -8.56
C THR A 202 18.45 -2.13 -8.78
N LYS A 203 19.70 -1.72 -8.99
CA LYS A 203 20.07 -0.32 -9.30
C LYS A 203 19.49 0.16 -10.62
N GLU A 204 19.53 -0.66 -11.67
CA GLU A 204 18.97 -0.33 -12.98
C GLU A 204 17.45 -0.07 -12.87
N ILE A 205 16.71 -0.94 -12.18
CA ILE A 205 15.27 -0.78 -11.94
C ILE A 205 14.99 0.49 -11.12
N TRP A 206 15.75 0.71 -10.05
CA TRP A 206 15.61 1.93 -9.23
C TRP A 206 15.90 3.20 -10.02
N MET A 207 16.97 3.22 -10.82
CA MET A 207 17.32 4.36 -11.67
C MET A 207 16.25 4.63 -12.73
N PHE A 208 15.68 3.59 -13.35
CA PHE A 208 14.56 3.73 -14.27
C PHE A 208 13.38 4.45 -13.59
N LYS A 209 12.96 3.98 -12.41
CA LYS A 209 11.84 4.59 -11.66
C LYS A 209 12.18 6.02 -11.23
N ARG A 210 13.39 6.27 -10.74
CA ARG A 210 13.85 7.62 -10.36
C ARG A 210 13.82 8.59 -11.55
N ASN A 211 14.17 8.13 -12.74
CA ASN A 211 14.18 8.97 -13.94
C ASN A 211 12.79 9.23 -14.50
N THR A 212 11.84 8.31 -14.32
CA THR A 212 10.49 8.38 -14.91
C THR A 212 9.40 8.84 -13.95
N GLN A 213 9.61 8.77 -12.63
CA GLN A 213 8.59 9.05 -11.62
C GLN A 213 9.04 10.17 -10.65
N PRO A 214 8.10 10.95 -10.08
CA PRO A 214 8.41 12.02 -9.14
C PRO A 214 8.59 11.51 -7.71
N LEU A 215 9.57 10.62 -7.46
CA LEU A 215 9.74 9.86 -6.20
C LEU A 215 9.98 10.74 -4.96
N ASN A 216 10.46 11.98 -5.14
CA ASN A 216 10.78 12.90 -4.03
C ASN A 216 9.63 13.88 -3.74
N THR A 217 8.41 13.54 -4.10
CA THR A 217 7.24 14.39 -3.92
C THR A 217 6.21 13.74 -3.01
N LYS A 218 5.31 14.53 -2.43
CA LYS A 218 4.18 14.03 -1.67
C LYS A 218 3.13 13.53 -2.64
N SER A 219 3.08 12.21 -2.86
CA SER A 219 2.13 11.57 -3.78
C SER A 219 1.91 10.10 -3.39
N ALA A 220 0.84 9.48 -3.87
CA ALA A 220 0.52 8.08 -3.62
C ALA A 220 0.80 7.16 -4.84
N GLY A 221 1.85 7.43 -5.60
CA GLY A 221 2.14 6.64 -6.79
C GLY A 221 1.19 6.95 -7.97
N CYS A 222 0.95 5.94 -8.82
CA CYS A 222 -0.01 6.05 -9.89
C CYS A 222 -1.44 6.17 -9.35
N ILE A 223 -2.19 7.13 -9.86
CA ILE A 223 -3.57 7.37 -9.43
C ILE A 223 -4.54 6.40 -10.11
N PHE A 224 -4.27 6.05 -11.37
CA PHE A 224 -5.14 5.19 -12.17
C PHE A 224 -4.43 3.92 -12.63
N LYS A 225 -5.18 2.84 -12.73
CA LYS A 225 -4.74 1.61 -13.39
C LYS A 225 -4.56 1.88 -14.89
N ASN A 226 -3.59 1.21 -15.49
CA ASN A 226 -3.45 1.22 -16.94
C ASN A 226 -4.62 0.44 -17.57
N PRO A 227 -5.40 1.03 -18.49
CA PRO A 227 -6.38 0.28 -19.26
C PRO A 227 -5.68 -0.78 -20.14
N ARG A 228 -6.40 -1.86 -20.48
CA ARG A 228 -5.82 -2.97 -21.25
C ARG A 228 -5.16 -2.48 -22.54
N GLY A 229 -3.85 -2.75 -22.66
CA GLY A 229 -3.06 -2.35 -23.84
C GLY A 229 -2.72 -0.86 -23.93
N LEU A 230 -3.08 -0.05 -22.94
CA LEU A 230 -2.88 1.41 -22.95
C LEU A 230 -2.16 1.89 -21.68
N SER A 231 -1.63 3.09 -21.71
CA SER A 231 -1.03 3.76 -20.55
C SER A 231 -1.91 4.90 -20.07
N ALA A 232 -2.38 4.83 -18.82
CA ALA A 232 -3.14 5.90 -18.20
C ALA A 232 -2.34 7.22 -18.22
N GLY A 233 -1.01 7.16 -17.92
CA GLY A 233 -0.15 8.33 -17.98
C GLY A 233 -0.08 8.96 -19.37
N ALA A 234 -0.02 8.14 -20.45
CA ALA A 234 -0.03 8.65 -21.82
C ALA A 234 -1.38 9.28 -22.18
N LEU A 235 -2.51 8.68 -21.79
CA LEU A 235 -3.85 9.24 -22.02
C LEU A 235 -4.04 10.60 -21.32
N ILE A 236 -3.57 10.71 -20.06
CA ILE A 236 -3.64 11.98 -19.30
C ILE A 236 -2.72 13.04 -19.92
N ASP A 237 -1.53 12.66 -20.38
CA ASP A 237 -0.59 13.56 -21.07
C ASP A 237 -1.18 14.08 -22.39
N GLN A 238 -1.73 13.19 -23.21
CA GLN A 238 -2.42 13.53 -24.47
C GLN A 238 -3.65 14.42 -24.24
N ALA A 239 -4.32 14.29 -23.09
CA ALA A 239 -5.40 15.20 -22.70
C ALA A 239 -4.91 16.59 -22.26
N GLY A 240 -3.58 16.83 -22.27
CA GLY A 240 -2.98 18.13 -21.95
C GLY A 240 -3.02 18.48 -20.46
N LEU A 241 -3.07 17.47 -19.57
CA LEU A 241 -3.31 17.68 -18.13
C LEU A 241 -2.03 17.77 -17.29
N LYS A 242 -0.84 17.51 -17.83
CA LYS A 242 0.42 17.73 -17.09
C LYS A 242 0.52 19.16 -16.57
N GLY A 243 0.88 19.31 -15.29
CA GLY A 243 0.98 20.60 -14.63
C GLY A 243 -0.37 21.25 -14.27
N MET A 244 -1.50 20.61 -14.57
CA MET A 244 -2.84 21.07 -14.14
C MET A 244 -2.91 21.12 -12.63
N LYS A 245 -3.35 22.25 -12.09
CA LYS A 245 -3.51 22.49 -10.65
C LYS A 245 -4.97 22.68 -10.27
N LEU A 246 -5.35 22.15 -9.11
CA LEU A 246 -6.64 22.39 -8.49
C LEU A 246 -6.43 22.46 -6.96
N GLY A 247 -6.66 23.63 -6.37
CA GLY A 247 -6.28 23.88 -5.00
C GLY A 247 -4.79 23.60 -4.79
N GLY A 248 -4.45 22.75 -3.80
CA GLY A 248 -3.08 22.33 -3.53
C GLY A 248 -2.61 21.10 -4.31
N ALA A 249 -3.45 20.48 -5.16
CA ALA A 249 -3.12 19.31 -5.94
C ALA A 249 -2.63 19.68 -7.35
N GLU A 250 -1.61 18.95 -7.87
CA GLU A 250 -1.05 19.16 -9.21
C GLU A 250 -0.82 17.82 -9.91
N VAL A 251 -1.20 17.70 -11.18
CA VAL A 251 -0.77 16.61 -12.06
C VAL A 251 0.71 16.77 -12.35
N SER A 252 1.51 15.76 -12.01
CA SER A 252 2.96 15.83 -12.18
C SER A 252 3.36 16.09 -13.64
N THR A 253 4.26 17.04 -13.84
CA THR A 253 4.86 17.31 -15.16
C THR A 253 5.80 16.18 -15.60
N LYS A 254 6.35 15.41 -14.63
CA LYS A 254 7.27 14.30 -14.89
C LYS A 254 6.53 13.02 -15.32
N HIS A 255 5.42 12.69 -14.66
CA HIS A 255 4.61 11.50 -14.94
C HIS A 255 3.13 11.82 -14.74
N ALA A 256 2.37 11.92 -15.83
CA ALA A 256 1.00 12.41 -15.78
C ALA A 256 0.01 11.58 -14.95
N ASN A 257 0.33 10.30 -14.65
CA ASN A 257 -0.47 9.46 -13.76
C ASN A 257 -0.15 9.65 -12.27
N PHE A 258 0.62 10.69 -11.91
CA PHE A 258 0.92 11.06 -10.52
C PHE A 258 0.29 12.41 -10.18
N ILE A 259 -0.31 12.50 -9.01
CA ILE A 259 -0.75 13.77 -8.42
C ILE A 259 0.20 14.11 -7.27
N ILE A 260 0.64 15.36 -7.22
CA ILE A 260 1.53 15.91 -6.19
C ILE A 260 0.71 16.80 -5.26
N ALA A 261 0.84 16.59 -3.97
CA ALA A 261 0.26 17.46 -2.94
C ALA A 261 1.27 18.54 -2.52
N HIS A 262 0.93 19.79 -2.74
CA HIS A 262 1.68 20.96 -2.28
C HIS A 262 1.28 21.38 -0.86
N SER A 263 1.93 22.42 -0.34
CA SER A 263 1.56 22.98 0.98
C SER A 263 0.11 23.45 0.98
N GLY A 264 -0.65 23.09 2.02
CA GLY A 264 -2.07 23.41 2.14
C GLY A 264 -3.01 22.57 1.28
N CYS A 265 -2.50 21.54 0.58
CA CYS A 265 -3.34 20.61 -0.17
C CYS A 265 -4.28 19.85 0.76
N ARG A 266 -5.53 19.71 0.35
CA ARG A 266 -6.57 18.91 1.00
C ARG A 266 -6.84 17.64 0.19
N ALA A 267 -7.39 16.62 0.84
CA ALA A 267 -7.84 15.41 0.15
C ALA A 267 -8.92 15.72 -0.89
N ASP A 268 -9.80 16.68 -0.60
CA ASP A 268 -10.83 17.17 -1.51
C ASP A 268 -10.24 17.76 -2.82
N ASP A 269 -9.11 18.47 -2.76
CA ASP A 269 -8.41 18.97 -3.95
C ASP A 269 -7.95 17.83 -4.86
N VAL A 270 -7.36 16.77 -4.25
CA VAL A 270 -6.92 15.58 -4.99
C VAL A 270 -8.12 14.86 -5.60
N MET A 271 -9.21 14.68 -4.86
CA MET A 271 -10.43 14.03 -5.33
C MET A 271 -11.08 14.78 -6.51
N LYS A 272 -11.16 16.09 -6.43
CA LYS A 272 -11.65 16.93 -7.52
C LYS A 272 -10.77 16.84 -8.76
N LEU A 273 -9.43 16.82 -8.58
CA LEU A 273 -8.50 16.68 -9.70
C LEU A 273 -8.60 15.29 -10.33
N VAL A 274 -8.75 14.22 -9.54
CA VAL A 274 -9.00 12.84 -10.02
C VAL A 274 -10.27 12.79 -10.87
N LYS A 275 -11.36 13.42 -10.42
CA LYS A 275 -12.61 13.49 -11.16
C LYS A 275 -12.43 14.23 -12.50
N LEU A 276 -11.79 15.39 -12.47
CA LEU A 276 -11.50 16.19 -13.67
C LEU A 276 -10.66 15.39 -14.69
N ILE A 277 -9.63 14.67 -14.24
CA ILE A 277 -8.80 13.83 -15.12
C ILE A 277 -9.67 12.76 -15.81
N ARG A 278 -10.53 12.06 -15.05
CA ARG A 278 -11.43 11.04 -15.62
C ARG A 278 -12.34 11.62 -16.69
N GLU A 279 -12.98 12.74 -16.42
CA GLU A 279 -13.87 13.43 -17.35
C GLU A 279 -13.13 13.82 -18.64
N ARG A 280 -11.97 14.47 -18.54
CA ARG A 280 -11.19 14.92 -19.69
C ARG A 280 -10.65 13.77 -20.54
N VAL A 281 -10.19 12.68 -19.90
CA VAL A 281 -9.73 11.49 -20.64
C VAL A 281 -10.92 10.81 -21.31
N TYR A 282 -12.07 10.72 -20.64
CA TYR A 282 -13.28 10.16 -21.24
C TYR A 282 -13.78 10.97 -22.43
N ASP A 283 -13.87 12.30 -22.29
CA ASP A 283 -14.33 13.19 -23.38
C ASP A 283 -13.48 13.05 -24.65
N ARG A 284 -12.16 12.87 -24.45
CA ARG A 284 -11.22 12.79 -25.57
C ARG A 284 -11.10 11.40 -26.18
N ASN A 285 -11.07 10.34 -25.34
CA ASN A 285 -10.68 9.00 -25.76
C ASN A 285 -11.79 7.96 -25.60
N GLN A 286 -12.93 8.30 -24.98
CA GLN A 286 -14.03 7.39 -24.60
C GLN A 286 -13.56 6.23 -23.69
N ILE A 287 -12.51 6.47 -22.86
CA ILE A 287 -11.91 5.50 -21.96
C ILE A 287 -12.17 5.93 -20.52
N ILE A 288 -12.73 5.00 -19.71
CA ILE A 288 -12.92 5.19 -18.29
C ILE A 288 -11.63 4.75 -17.56
N LEU A 289 -11.06 5.64 -16.76
CA LEU A 289 -9.89 5.33 -15.92
C LEU A 289 -10.34 4.82 -14.55
N ASP A 290 -9.93 3.60 -14.19
CA ASP A 290 -10.13 3.02 -12.86
C ASP A 290 -9.06 3.49 -11.89
N SER A 291 -9.45 3.79 -10.64
CA SER A 291 -8.48 4.16 -9.60
C SER A 291 -7.57 2.99 -9.23
N GLU A 292 -6.26 3.27 -9.14
CA GLU A 292 -5.28 2.39 -8.50
C GLU A 292 -5.11 2.78 -7.03
N VAL A 293 -5.08 4.09 -6.74
CA VAL A 293 -5.02 4.61 -5.38
C VAL A 293 -6.26 4.19 -4.58
N GLN A 294 -6.01 3.71 -3.35
CA GLN A 294 -7.08 3.40 -2.41
C GLN A 294 -7.58 4.70 -1.78
N ILE A 295 -8.90 4.86 -1.67
CA ILE A 295 -9.50 6.04 -1.08
C ILE A 295 -10.26 5.61 0.18
N TRP A 296 -9.87 6.18 1.32
CA TRP A 296 -10.62 6.07 2.58
C TRP A 296 -11.46 7.32 2.78
N PRO A 297 -12.59 7.20 3.53
CA PRO A 297 -13.46 8.33 3.84
C PRO A 297 -12.72 9.53 4.38
#